data_3967eb751856edea80f3836ceb06f501
#
_entry.id   3967eb751856edea80f3836ceb06f501
#
_cell.length_a   1.000
_cell.length_b   1.000
_cell.length_c   1.000
_cell.angle_alpha   90.00
_cell.angle_beta   90.00
_cell.angle_gamma   90.00
#
_symmetry.space_group_name_H-M   'P 1'
#
loop_
_entity.id
_entity.type
_entity.pdbx_description
1 polymer ?
#
loop_
_entity_poly.entity_id
_entity_poly.type
_entity_poly.pdbx_seq_one_letter_code
_entity_poly.pdbx_strand_id
1 'polypeptide(L)'
;MFVLRPLIVGLTLNLYAPANHAADIPVAPAPGAVAKALAAAAPGDTLRLVPGTYAETVTINKPVTLLGGPGVVLDPSVPFKPDWKPAADIGPGVFRAAVKQRPRTLFLNGKIVAEVDFREAGESGDWGWKTLLAKGPPRAGFKFIPAIWGYHAGQKAVYLRAPDAKDPATLALTQVTDNVAVVSFRDVDGAALRGVTIAHGFAGVSVGEGARRCVVADCAIGPWDRTGVSISAGASENVVERNRVTRGALEDWAPGDGSKERYEIWQLHKSVGHSDRIGVQLFRAGRANVVRHNHVHETFDGVNVGDYTVESLDKPLPRPDDGRETAIHDNLIERTRDSGIEIGGGAIDVHVYGNVLRQTHGGLRFKVPRVGPVYIHHNVLDGGAPFNVWFSMDDAPARGYVYHNTIVGGTAGVQYSSFVKPHNIGTPNWHFVNNLVVTKNGFFGNRKVEAPVNFAADYNVVVGGGKPYPKDAAKDAHSKYVEKVELEKDLRPSPTGPAIDSGIDLSTYLDGKPLPGCPKGYFKGAAPDAGAFEVK
;
A
#
# COMPACT_ATOMS: atom_id res chain seq x y z
N MET A 1 -25.49 1.21 82.87
CA MET A 1 -25.50 2.51 82.21
C MET A 1 -25.03 2.30 80.79
N PHE A 2 -25.99 2.03 79.91
CA PHE A 2 -25.70 1.77 78.48
C PHE A 2 -25.98 3.07 77.70
N VAL A 3 -24.98 3.58 77.00
CA VAL A 3 -25.08 4.77 76.17
C VAL A 3 -25.35 4.30 74.72
N LEU A 4 -26.56 4.52 74.22
CA LEU A 4 -26.92 4.35 72.83
C LEU A 4 -26.32 5.49 72.00
N ARG A 5 -25.53 5.17 70.99
CA ARG A 5 -25.09 6.09 69.94
C ARG A 5 -26.11 6.03 68.76
N PRO A 6 -26.52 7.14 68.18
CA PRO A 6 -27.40 7.11 67.00
C PRO A 6 -26.57 6.79 65.75
N LEU A 7 -27.08 5.89 64.92
CA LEU A 7 -26.57 5.54 63.60
C LEU A 7 -27.10 6.57 62.60
N ILE A 8 -26.22 7.44 62.08
CA ILE A 8 -26.56 8.33 60.96
C ILE A 8 -26.38 7.53 59.68
N VAL A 9 -27.48 7.14 59.06
CA VAL A 9 -27.50 6.56 57.69
C VAL A 9 -27.40 7.72 56.70
N GLY A 10 -26.19 7.96 56.18
CA GLY A 10 -25.97 8.91 55.10
C GLY A 10 -26.57 8.36 53.78
N LEU A 11 -27.66 8.95 53.32
CA LEU A 11 -28.21 8.70 51.99
C LEU A 11 -27.31 9.39 50.95
N THR A 12 -26.40 8.64 50.34
CA THR A 12 -25.67 9.09 49.14
C THR A 12 -26.62 9.08 47.94
N LEU A 13 -27.13 10.24 47.56
CA LEU A 13 -27.77 10.42 46.24
C LEU A 13 -26.67 10.19 45.17
N ASN A 14 -26.66 9.02 44.56
CA ASN A 14 -25.99 8.83 43.31
C ASN A 14 -26.75 9.60 42.24
N LEU A 15 -26.28 10.81 41.94
CA LEU A 15 -26.69 11.55 40.74
C LEU A 15 -26.20 10.73 39.56
N TYR A 16 -27.09 9.91 39.01
CA TYR A 16 -26.93 9.36 37.69
C TYR A 16 -26.82 10.55 36.73
N ALA A 17 -25.59 10.85 36.28
CA ALA A 17 -25.42 11.71 35.12
C ALA A 17 -26.21 11.06 33.96
N PRO A 18 -27.07 11.80 33.26
CA PRO A 18 -27.80 11.24 32.13
C PRO A 18 -26.76 10.67 31.17
N ALA A 19 -26.96 9.42 30.73
CA ALA A 19 -26.15 8.84 29.67
C ALA A 19 -26.31 9.80 28.48
N ASN A 20 -25.25 10.54 28.14
CA ASN A 20 -25.22 11.36 26.94
C ASN A 20 -25.45 10.43 25.75
N HIS A 21 -26.66 10.45 25.21
CA HIS A 21 -26.90 9.75 23.93
C HIS A 21 -26.04 10.43 22.87
N ALA A 22 -25.27 9.65 22.14
CA ALA A 22 -24.48 10.13 21.00
C ALA A 22 -25.38 10.90 20.04
N ALA A 23 -25.06 12.15 19.77
CA ALA A 23 -25.85 13.00 18.89
C ALA A 23 -25.48 12.75 17.42
N ASP A 24 -26.45 12.89 16.54
CA ASP A 24 -26.25 12.94 15.09
C ASP A 24 -26.36 14.41 14.65
N ILE A 25 -25.21 15.01 14.34
CA ILE A 25 -25.06 16.46 14.12
C ILE A 25 -24.85 16.73 12.64
N PRO A 26 -25.80 17.30 11.93
CA PRO A 26 -25.61 17.66 10.52
C PRO A 26 -24.62 18.83 10.40
N VAL A 27 -23.67 18.70 9.46
CA VAL A 27 -22.66 19.72 9.16
C VAL A 27 -22.77 20.09 7.69
N ALA A 28 -23.19 21.33 7.41
CA ALA A 28 -23.27 21.85 6.05
C ALA A 28 -21.92 22.42 5.59
N PRO A 29 -21.61 22.38 4.27
CA PRO A 29 -20.38 22.94 3.74
C PRO A 29 -20.26 24.43 4.00
N ALA A 30 -19.21 24.84 4.69
CA ALA A 30 -18.78 26.21 4.90
C ALA A 30 -17.30 26.23 5.33
N PRO A 31 -16.59 27.33 5.20
CA PRO A 31 -15.20 27.43 5.66
C PRO A 31 -15.03 27.06 7.13
N GLY A 32 -14.23 26.03 7.42
CA GLY A 32 -13.97 25.54 8.77
C GLY A 32 -15.18 24.88 9.46
N ALA A 33 -16.19 24.43 8.70
CA ALA A 33 -17.41 23.87 9.27
C ALA A 33 -17.15 22.57 10.03
N VAL A 34 -16.32 21.68 9.49
CA VAL A 34 -15.98 20.42 10.13
C VAL A 34 -15.14 20.65 11.38
N ALA A 35 -14.16 21.55 11.32
CA ALA A 35 -13.34 21.91 12.48
C ALA A 35 -14.19 22.50 13.62
N LYS A 36 -15.16 23.39 13.32
CA LYS A 36 -16.09 23.94 14.31
C LYS A 36 -16.98 22.86 14.92
N ALA A 37 -17.54 21.98 14.09
CA ALA A 37 -18.37 20.87 14.56
C ALA A 37 -17.58 19.91 15.46
N LEU A 38 -16.36 19.54 15.08
CA LEU A 38 -15.46 18.73 15.90
C LEU A 38 -15.13 19.40 17.24
N ALA A 39 -14.90 20.72 17.25
CA ALA A 39 -14.64 21.44 18.49
C ALA A 39 -15.83 21.34 19.47
N ALA A 40 -17.06 21.44 18.97
CA ALA A 40 -18.31 21.41 19.76
C ALA A 40 -18.76 19.98 20.12
N ALA A 41 -18.39 18.97 19.35
CA ALA A 41 -18.86 17.59 19.53
C ALA A 41 -18.42 16.99 20.87
N ALA A 42 -19.29 16.16 21.44
CA ALA A 42 -18.99 15.30 22.56
C ALA A 42 -18.45 13.94 22.10
N PRO A 43 -17.70 13.22 22.95
CA PRO A 43 -17.31 11.83 22.68
C PRO A 43 -18.52 10.96 22.34
N GLY A 44 -18.42 10.18 21.25
CA GLY A 44 -19.48 9.31 20.74
C GLY A 44 -20.37 9.95 19.67
N ASP A 45 -20.36 11.26 19.50
CA ASP A 45 -21.19 11.95 18.50
C ASP A 45 -20.85 11.53 17.07
N THR A 46 -21.86 11.59 16.20
CA THR A 46 -21.72 11.46 14.76
C THR A 46 -21.87 12.81 14.08
N LEU A 47 -20.82 13.28 13.42
CA LEU A 47 -20.86 14.46 12.56
C LEU A 47 -21.23 14.02 11.15
N ARG A 48 -22.47 14.28 10.76
CA ARG A 48 -23.00 13.91 9.45
C ARG A 48 -22.77 15.03 8.44
N LEU A 49 -21.82 14.84 7.55
CA LEU A 49 -21.54 15.81 6.49
C LEU A 49 -22.65 15.81 5.44
N VAL A 50 -23.19 16.96 5.15
CA VAL A 50 -24.16 17.18 4.06
C VAL A 50 -23.41 17.19 2.72
N PRO A 51 -23.99 16.71 1.60
CA PRO A 51 -23.36 16.76 0.29
C PRO A 51 -22.82 18.16 -0.06
N GLY A 52 -21.58 18.21 -0.55
CA GLY A 52 -20.86 19.43 -0.93
C GLY A 52 -19.37 19.32 -0.69
N THR A 53 -18.63 20.37 -1.05
CA THR A 53 -17.17 20.44 -0.89
C THR A 53 -16.79 21.22 0.35
N TYR A 54 -15.96 20.62 1.18
CA TYR A 54 -15.37 21.21 2.39
C TYR A 54 -13.90 21.51 2.10
N ALA A 55 -13.60 22.79 1.91
CA ALA A 55 -12.26 23.29 1.56
C ALA A 55 -11.39 23.47 2.82
N GLU A 56 -11.16 22.39 3.54
CA GLU A 56 -10.40 22.39 4.79
C GLU A 56 -9.67 21.07 5.02
N THR A 57 -8.62 21.11 5.84
CA THR A 57 -8.02 19.94 6.47
C THR A 57 -8.65 19.71 7.84
N VAL A 58 -8.79 18.44 8.23
CA VAL A 58 -9.52 18.04 9.43
C VAL A 58 -8.63 17.24 10.37
N THR A 59 -8.57 17.61 11.64
CA THR A 59 -7.93 16.81 12.69
C THR A 59 -8.96 16.24 13.64
N ILE A 60 -9.09 14.92 13.67
CA ILE A 60 -9.97 14.17 14.57
C ILE A 60 -9.15 13.79 15.81
N ASN A 61 -9.45 14.45 16.92
CA ASN A 61 -8.79 14.25 18.22
C ASN A 61 -9.78 13.96 19.35
N LYS A 62 -10.98 13.56 18.98
CA LYS A 62 -12.05 13.10 19.88
C LYS A 62 -12.66 11.82 19.33
N PRO A 63 -13.15 10.90 20.16
CA PRO A 63 -13.81 9.67 19.73
C PRO A 63 -15.19 9.96 19.13
N VAL A 64 -15.23 10.49 17.92
CA VAL A 64 -16.43 10.80 17.15
C VAL A 64 -16.42 10.06 15.82
N THR A 65 -17.58 9.92 15.19
CA THR A 65 -17.70 9.46 13.82
C THR A 65 -17.89 10.65 12.88
N LEU A 66 -16.97 10.85 11.94
CA LEU A 66 -17.17 11.74 10.80
C LEU A 66 -17.78 10.91 9.66
N LEU A 67 -19.05 11.15 9.37
CA LEU A 67 -19.84 10.37 8.43
C LEU A 67 -20.24 11.20 7.22
N GLY A 68 -19.83 10.76 6.04
CA GLY A 68 -20.26 11.33 4.76
C GLY A 68 -21.23 10.43 4.03
N GLY A 69 -21.38 10.70 2.76
CA GLY A 69 -22.18 9.95 1.78
C GLY A 69 -21.90 10.46 0.38
N PRO A 70 -22.67 10.02 -0.63
CA PRO A 70 -22.50 10.49 -1.99
C PRO A 70 -22.50 12.01 -2.08
N GLY A 71 -21.51 12.57 -2.79
CA GLY A 71 -21.37 14.02 -2.99
C GLY A 71 -20.68 14.77 -1.84
N VAL A 72 -20.23 14.10 -0.78
CA VAL A 72 -19.41 14.71 0.29
C VAL A 72 -17.93 14.64 -0.12
N VAL A 73 -17.28 15.81 -0.23
CA VAL A 73 -15.88 15.92 -0.65
C VAL A 73 -15.10 16.80 0.35
N LEU A 74 -14.02 16.27 0.89
CA LEU A 74 -12.98 17.03 1.60
C LEU A 74 -11.84 17.32 0.60
N ASP A 75 -11.65 18.60 0.26
CA ASP A 75 -10.68 19.05 -0.74
C ASP A 75 -10.03 20.37 -0.31
N PRO A 76 -8.83 20.36 0.25
CA PRO A 76 -8.14 21.57 0.68
C PRO A 76 -7.41 22.31 -0.45
N SER A 77 -7.47 21.82 -1.69
CA SER A 77 -6.76 22.46 -2.80
C SER A 77 -7.32 23.84 -3.11
N VAL A 78 -6.45 24.71 -3.58
CA VAL A 78 -6.81 26.07 -3.98
C VAL A 78 -6.41 26.32 -5.44
N PRO A 79 -7.09 27.23 -6.15
CA PRO A 79 -6.70 27.61 -7.51
C PRO A 79 -5.25 28.08 -7.56
N PHE A 80 -4.50 27.63 -8.60
CA PHE A 80 -3.14 28.03 -8.85
C PHE A 80 -3.07 28.92 -10.10
N LYS A 81 -3.04 30.23 -9.91
CA LYS A 81 -3.11 31.24 -10.97
C LYS A 81 -2.00 32.28 -10.82
N PRO A 82 -0.70 31.89 -10.90
CA PRO A 82 0.38 32.87 -10.92
C PRO A 82 0.47 33.57 -12.28
N ASP A 83 1.28 34.63 -12.35
CA ASP A 83 1.57 35.33 -13.62
C ASP A 83 2.50 34.49 -14.50
N TRP A 84 1.92 33.74 -15.42
CA TRP A 84 2.65 32.86 -16.32
C TRP A 84 3.32 33.63 -17.46
N LYS A 85 4.57 33.30 -17.76
CA LYS A 85 5.36 33.83 -18.90
C LYS A 85 5.98 32.68 -19.68
N PRO A 86 6.02 32.74 -21.00
CA PRO A 86 6.76 31.76 -21.80
C PRO A 86 8.19 31.62 -21.34
N ALA A 87 8.69 30.38 -21.23
CA ALA A 87 10.08 30.04 -20.92
C ALA A 87 10.76 29.47 -22.18
N ALA A 88 10.92 30.33 -23.22
CA ALA A 88 11.45 29.92 -24.51
C ALA A 88 12.88 29.39 -24.44
N ASP A 89 13.63 29.79 -23.41
CA ASP A 89 14.96 29.30 -23.08
C ASP A 89 14.99 27.81 -22.66
N ILE A 90 13.84 27.26 -22.27
CA ILE A 90 13.68 25.84 -21.93
C ILE A 90 13.12 25.07 -23.13
N GLY A 91 12.06 25.57 -23.73
CA GLY A 91 11.44 24.92 -24.89
C GLY A 91 10.02 25.39 -25.20
N PRO A 92 9.49 25.00 -26.36
CA PRO A 92 8.13 25.38 -26.76
C PRO A 92 7.09 24.76 -25.81
N GLY A 93 6.07 25.52 -25.46
CA GLY A 93 5.00 25.10 -24.56
C GLY A 93 5.41 25.02 -23.09
N VAL A 94 6.61 25.50 -22.74
CA VAL A 94 7.04 25.65 -21.36
C VAL A 94 6.80 27.08 -20.90
N PHE A 95 6.22 27.19 -19.70
CA PHE A 95 5.92 28.46 -19.06
C PHE A 95 6.63 28.50 -17.70
N ARG A 96 6.91 29.71 -17.23
CA ARG A 96 7.43 29.95 -15.88
C ARG A 96 6.63 31.02 -15.17
N ALA A 97 6.53 30.89 -13.85
CA ALA A 97 5.90 31.89 -13.01
C ALA A 97 6.65 32.02 -11.68
N ALA A 98 6.91 33.25 -11.25
CA ALA A 98 7.42 33.50 -9.91
C ALA A 98 6.35 33.19 -8.87
N VAL A 99 6.72 32.55 -7.76
CA VAL A 99 5.82 32.20 -6.69
C VAL A 99 6.39 32.60 -5.33
N LYS A 100 5.52 33.04 -4.42
CA LYS A 100 5.95 33.38 -3.04
C LYS A 100 6.23 32.11 -2.23
N GLN A 101 5.44 31.06 -2.46
CA GLN A 101 5.55 29.79 -1.78
C GLN A 101 5.58 28.66 -2.83
N ARG A 102 6.46 27.68 -2.61
CA ARG A 102 6.50 26.48 -3.46
C ARG A 102 5.18 25.73 -3.35
N PRO A 103 4.48 25.39 -4.45
CA PRO A 103 3.43 24.39 -4.41
C PRO A 103 3.99 23.06 -3.92
N ARG A 104 3.25 22.36 -3.11
CA ARG A 104 3.63 21.01 -2.74
C ARG A 104 3.35 20.04 -3.88
N THR A 105 2.18 20.19 -4.49
CA THR A 105 1.82 19.48 -5.72
C THR A 105 0.83 20.28 -6.54
N LEU A 106 0.79 20.01 -7.84
CA LEU A 106 -0.17 20.60 -8.76
C LEU A 106 -1.13 19.54 -9.29
N PHE A 107 -2.36 19.96 -9.51
CA PHE A 107 -3.40 19.18 -10.16
C PHE A 107 -3.94 19.94 -11.37
N LEU A 108 -4.18 19.21 -12.45
CA LEU A 108 -4.81 19.72 -13.67
C LEU A 108 -6.12 18.97 -13.90
N ASN A 109 -7.23 19.68 -13.92
CA ASN A 109 -8.57 19.07 -14.03
C ASN A 109 -8.78 17.95 -12.97
N GLY A 110 -8.32 18.17 -11.75
CA GLY A 110 -8.40 17.22 -10.66
C GLY A 110 -7.44 16.01 -10.75
N LYS A 111 -6.58 15.93 -11.77
CA LYS A 111 -5.57 14.88 -11.89
C LYS A 111 -4.20 15.40 -11.47
N ILE A 112 -3.43 14.54 -10.82
CA ILE A 112 -2.07 14.91 -10.41
C ILE A 112 -1.19 15.20 -11.63
N VAL A 113 -0.35 16.23 -11.53
CA VAL A 113 0.62 16.59 -12.57
C VAL A 113 1.99 16.07 -12.17
N ALA A 114 2.70 15.46 -13.11
CA ALA A 114 4.05 14.94 -12.88
C ALA A 114 5.00 16.05 -12.47
N GLU A 115 5.75 15.85 -11.38
CA GLU A 115 6.76 16.78 -10.90
C GLU A 115 8.16 16.33 -11.35
N VAL A 116 8.98 17.25 -11.85
CA VAL A 116 10.40 17.00 -12.08
C VAL A 116 11.23 17.60 -10.94
N ASP A 117 12.23 16.84 -10.52
CA ASP A 117 13.19 17.32 -9.54
C ASP A 117 14.27 18.16 -10.25
N PHE A 118 14.44 19.40 -9.79
CA PHE A 118 15.48 20.30 -10.30
C PHE A 118 16.88 20.03 -9.72
N ARG A 119 17.04 19.02 -8.90
CA ARG A 119 18.37 18.57 -8.49
C ARG A 119 19.12 18.11 -9.74
N GLU A 120 20.38 18.54 -9.87
CA GLU A 120 21.22 18.13 -10.98
C GLU A 120 21.33 16.60 -11.03
N ALA A 121 21.26 16.07 -12.24
CA ALA A 121 21.22 14.65 -12.51
C ALA A 121 22.44 13.92 -11.93
N GLY A 122 22.30 13.28 -10.76
CA GLY A 122 23.31 12.39 -10.20
C GLY A 122 23.19 10.94 -10.62
N GLU A 123 22.00 10.45 -10.96
CA GLU A 123 21.77 9.01 -11.14
C GLU A 123 20.93 8.59 -12.35
N SER A 124 20.36 9.49 -13.14
CA SER A 124 19.42 9.16 -14.21
C SER A 124 19.80 9.61 -15.61
N GLY A 125 21.10 9.83 -15.89
CA GLY A 125 21.58 10.03 -17.26
C GLY A 125 20.84 11.14 -18.03
N ASP A 126 20.27 10.82 -19.18
CA ASP A 126 19.66 11.75 -20.14
C ASP A 126 18.33 12.42 -19.72
N TRP A 127 17.89 12.28 -18.46
CA TRP A 127 16.58 12.73 -17.97
C TRP A 127 16.64 14.03 -17.15
N GLY A 128 17.59 14.92 -17.42
CA GLY A 128 17.67 16.21 -16.75
C GLY A 128 16.35 17.00 -16.85
N TRP A 129 16.02 17.78 -15.83
CA TRP A 129 14.77 18.53 -15.73
C TRP A 129 14.46 19.39 -16.96
N LYS A 130 15.46 20.02 -17.58
CA LYS A 130 15.30 20.80 -18.81
C LYS A 130 14.81 19.94 -19.96
N THR A 131 15.38 18.76 -20.13
CA THR A 131 14.98 17.82 -21.17
C THR A 131 13.55 17.32 -20.95
N LEU A 132 13.20 16.98 -19.71
CA LEU A 132 11.84 16.54 -19.37
C LEU A 132 10.81 17.66 -19.61
N LEU A 133 11.10 18.89 -19.24
CA LEU A 133 10.22 20.02 -19.52
C LEU A 133 10.16 20.35 -21.02
N ALA A 134 11.29 20.34 -21.73
CA ALA A 134 11.35 20.72 -23.14
C ALA A 134 10.68 19.68 -24.07
N LYS A 135 10.93 18.41 -23.83
CA LYS A 135 10.57 17.32 -24.73
C LYS A 135 9.49 16.38 -24.18
N GLY A 136 9.21 16.46 -22.88
CA GLY A 136 8.49 15.42 -22.16
C GLY A 136 9.34 14.18 -21.97
N PRO A 137 8.78 13.11 -21.40
CA PRO A 137 9.50 11.85 -21.20
C PRO A 137 9.95 11.26 -22.54
N PRO A 138 11.18 10.77 -22.66
CA PRO A 138 11.80 10.40 -23.94
C PRO A 138 11.31 9.09 -24.55
N ARG A 139 10.20 8.50 -24.12
CA ARG A 139 9.77 7.20 -24.63
C ARG A 139 8.48 7.28 -25.41
N ALA A 140 8.60 6.91 -26.69
CA ALA A 140 7.49 6.65 -27.57
C ALA A 140 6.71 5.42 -27.07
N GLY A 141 5.44 5.56 -26.73
CA GLY A 141 4.58 4.45 -26.35
C GLY A 141 3.66 4.72 -25.17
N PHE A 142 4.06 5.57 -24.23
CA PHE A 142 3.19 5.98 -23.15
C PHE A 142 2.54 7.32 -23.44
N LYS A 143 1.20 7.35 -23.44
CA LYS A 143 0.49 8.62 -23.38
C LYS A 143 0.59 9.13 -21.95
N PHE A 144 1.44 10.10 -21.77
CA PHE A 144 1.60 10.78 -20.50
C PHE A 144 0.44 11.72 -20.22
N ILE A 145 0.20 12.00 -18.95
CA ILE A 145 -0.52 13.22 -18.60
C ILE A 145 0.21 14.36 -19.28
N PRO A 146 -0.45 15.12 -20.13
CA PRO A 146 0.22 16.02 -21.06
C PRO A 146 0.86 17.24 -20.38
N ALA A 147 0.96 17.27 -19.04
CA ALA A 147 1.57 18.34 -18.26
C ALA A 147 2.69 17.80 -17.36
N ILE A 148 3.77 18.56 -17.26
CA ILE A 148 4.89 18.31 -16.34
C ILE A 148 5.25 19.63 -15.69
N TRP A 149 5.50 19.62 -14.38
CA TRP A 149 5.91 20.81 -13.65
C TRP A 149 7.15 20.59 -12.79
N GLY A 150 7.74 21.66 -12.33
CA GLY A 150 8.80 21.61 -11.34
C GLY A 150 9.04 22.96 -10.69
N TYR A 151 9.69 22.96 -9.53
CA TYR A 151 10.01 24.18 -8.78
C TYR A 151 11.52 24.40 -8.71
N HIS A 152 11.99 25.53 -9.26
CA HIS A 152 13.38 25.97 -9.19
C HIS A 152 13.59 26.84 -7.95
N ALA A 153 14.23 26.28 -6.91
CA ALA A 153 14.39 26.96 -5.61
C ALA A 153 15.18 28.28 -5.71
N GLY A 154 16.29 28.32 -6.45
CA GLY A 154 17.13 29.52 -6.60
C GLY A 154 16.44 30.69 -7.30
N GLN A 155 15.48 30.41 -8.17
CA GLN A 155 14.70 31.42 -8.88
C GLN A 155 13.35 31.70 -8.22
N LYS A 156 12.95 30.91 -7.23
CA LYS A 156 11.60 30.91 -6.62
C LYS A 156 10.51 30.87 -7.69
N ALA A 157 10.67 30.00 -8.68
CA ALA A 157 9.79 29.92 -9.84
C ALA A 157 9.29 28.50 -10.08
N VAL A 158 8.04 28.39 -10.46
CA VAL A 158 7.45 27.18 -11.00
C VAL A 158 7.59 27.19 -12.51
N TYR A 159 8.01 26.05 -13.06
CA TYR A 159 7.99 25.78 -14.49
C TYR A 159 6.90 24.76 -14.79
N LEU A 160 6.17 24.97 -15.86
CA LEU A 160 5.11 24.07 -16.32
C LEU A 160 5.23 23.87 -17.83
N ARG A 161 5.39 22.61 -18.25
CA ARG A 161 5.08 22.22 -19.62
C ARG A 161 3.57 22.02 -19.70
N ALA A 162 2.90 22.91 -20.39
CA ALA A 162 1.45 22.87 -20.52
C ALA A 162 1.02 21.89 -21.63
N PRO A 163 -0.16 21.25 -21.51
CA PRO A 163 -0.70 20.40 -22.57
C PRO A 163 -0.98 21.22 -23.84
N ASP A 164 -0.60 20.67 -24.99
CA ASP A 164 -0.79 21.28 -26.30
C ASP A 164 -0.23 22.72 -26.38
N ALA A 165 0.79 23.05 -25.58
CA ALA A 165 1.34 24.38 -25.43
C ALA A 165 0.30 25.48 -25.09
N LYS A 166 -0.84 25.12 -24.50
CA LYS A 166 -1.88 26.08 -24.09
C LYS A 166 -1.37 27.02 -22.99
N ASP A 167 -1.86 28.23 -22.98
CA ASP A 167 -1.60 29.18 -21.91
C ASP A 167 -2.08 28.61 -20.56
N PRO A 168 -1.21 28.41 -19.57
CA PRO A 168 -1.59 27.88 -18.28
C PRO A 168 -2.65 28.70 -17.53
N ALA A 169 -2.76 30.00 -17.84
CA ALA A 169 -3.80 30.86 -17.27
C ALA A 169 -5.22 30.40 -17.63
N THR A 170 -5.36 29.67 -18.74
CA THR A 170 -6.64 29.09 -19.20
C THR A 170 -6.92 27.71 -18.64
N LEU A 171 -5.98 27.10 -17.92
CA LEU A 171 -6.09 25.74 -17.39
C LEU A 171 -6.69 25.72 -15.98
N ALA A 172 -7.47 24.69 -15.69
CA ALA A 172 -7.99 24.45 -14.33
C ALA A 172 -6.89 23.84 -13.43
N LEU A 173 -5.91 24.68 -13.07
CA LEU A 173 -4.83 24.30 -12.17
C LEU A 173 -5.22 24.58 -10.72
N THR A 174 -5.00 23.59 -9.84
CA THR A 174 -5.08 23.74 -8.40
C THR A 174 -3.79 23.26 -7.75
N GLN A 175 -3.57 23.68 -6.50
CA GLN A 175 -2.39 23.32 -5.72
C GLN A 175 -2.75 22.97 -4.28
N VAL A 176 -1.88 22.20 -3.64
CA VAL A 176 -1.72 22.15 -2.20
C VAL A 176 -0.36 22.71 -1.84
N THR A 177 -0.27 23.41 -0.70
CA THR A 177 0.97 24.04 -0.23
C THR A 177 1.55 23.35 1.00
N ASP A 178 0.72 22.69 1.77
CA ASP A 178 1.07 22.14 3.07
C ASP A 178 1.38 20.63 2.99
N ASN A 179 2.32 20.19 3.83
CA ASN A 179 2.69 18.78 3.98
C ASN A 179 1.78 18.08 5.02
N VAL A 180 0.48 18.31 4.95
CA VAL A 180 -0.48 17.74 5.89
C VAL A 180 -1.45 16.81 5.16
N ALA A 181 -1.98 15.85 5.89
CA ALA A 181 -3.08 15.02 5.40
C ALA A 181 -4.39 15.80 5.37
N VAL A 182 -5.28 15.47 4.45
CA VAL A 182 -6.64 16.07 4.41
C VAL A 182 -7.39 15.73 5.68
N VAL A 183 -7.29 14.48 6.16
CA VAL A 183 -7.82 14.07 7.47
C VAL A 183 -6.71 13.46 8.31
N SER A 184 -6.60 13.88 9.56
CA SER A 184 -5.64 13.35 10.53
C SER A 184 -6.35 12.84 11.77
N PHE A 185 -6.01 11.64 12.24
CA PHE A 185 -6.33 11.14 13.58
C PHE A 185 -5.11 11.36 14.47
N ARG A 186 -5.31 11.99 15.62
CA ARG A 186 -4.21 12.26 16.55
C ARG A 186 -4.70 12.17 17.98
N ASP A 187 -3.95 11.49 18.84
CA ASP A 187 -4.25 11.37 20.28
C ASP A 187 -5.72 11.01 20.57
N VAL A 188 -6.24 10.03 19.82
CA VAL A 188 -7.65 9.64 19.85
C VAL A 188 -7.82 8.14 19.87
N ASP A 189 -8.80 7.70 20.63
CA ASP A 189 -9.18 6.30 20.76
C ASP A 189 -10.63 6.08 20.35
N GLY A 190 -10.86 5.22 19.35
CA GLY A 190 -12.19 4.82 18.90
C GLY A 190 -12.92 5.82 17.99
N ALA A 191 -12.19 6.66 17.21
CA ALA A 191 -12.80 7.54 16.23
C ALA A 191 -13.00 6.87 14.86
N ALA A 192 -13.90 7.39 14.04
CA ALA A 192 -14.15 6.85 12.71
C ALA A 192 -14.32 7.93 11.63
N LEU A 193 -13.83 7.62 10.42
CA LEU A 193 -14.08 8.37 9.20
C LEU A 193 -14.74 7.41 8.19
N ARG A 194 -15.92 7.76 7.70
CA ARG A 194 -16.71 6.88 6.84
C ARG A 194 -17.38 7.61 5.68
N GLY A 195 -17.35 7.00 4.50
CA GLY A 195 -18.19 7.40 3.36
C GLY A 195 -17.85 8.76 2.76
N VAL A 196 -16.62 9.23 2.85
CA VAL A 196 -16.18 10.56 2.39
C VAL A 196 -15.26 10.43 1.17
N THR A 197 -15.42 11.32 0.19
CA THR A 197 -14.41 11.53 -0.83
C THR A 197 -13.32 12.47 -0.30
N ILE A 198 -12.08 12.06 -0.38
CA ILE A 198 -10.90 12.82 0.07
C ILE A 198 -10.00 13.07 -1.12
N ALA A 199 -9.76 14.31 -1.46
CA ALA A 199 -9.02 14.67 -2.67
C ALA A 199 -7.94 15.73 -2.40
N HIS A 200 -6.96 15.76 -3.30
CA HIS A 200 -5.97 16.83 -3.46
C HIS A 200 -5.17 17.16 -2.19
N GLY A 201 -4.76 16.15 -1.42
CA GLY A 201 -3.90 16.32 -0.24
C GLY A 201 -2.43 16.02 -0.50
N PHE A 202 -1.57 16.38 0.43
CA PHE A 202 -0.23 15.77 0.54
C PHE A 202 -0.34 14.28 0.88
N ALA A 203 -1.16 13.97 1.88
CA ALA A 203 -1.68 12.64 2.12
C ALA A 203 -3.21 12.69 2.20
N GLY A 204 -3.89 11.60 1.87
CA GLY A 204 -5.33 11.52 2.05
C GLY A 204 -5.70 11.47 3.53
N VAL A 205 -5.32 10.40 4.22
CA VAL A 205 -5.58 10.19 5.64
C VAL A 205 -4.30 9.85 6.38
N SER A 206 -4.11 10.46 7.55
CA SER A 206 -3.02 10.12 8.48
C SER A 206 -3.60 9.62 9.81
N VAL A 207 -3.24 8.41 10.21
CA VAL A 207 -3.51 7.85 11.53
C VAL A 207 -2.20 7.90 12.29
N GLY A 208 -2.02 8.95 13.10
CA GLY A 208 -0.74 9.32 13.69
C GLY A 208 -0.61 8.94 15.17
N GLU A 209 0.30 9.63 15.84
CA GLU A 209 0.64 9.40 17.23
C GLU A 209 -0.60 9.40 18.14
N GLY A 210 -0.65 8.45 19.07
CA GLY A 210 -1.73 8.30 20.04
C GLY A 210 -3.06 7.80 19.46
N ALA A 211 -3.15 7.57 18.14
CA ALA A 211 -4.38 7.07 17.52
C ALA A 211 -4.51 5.56 17.73
N ARG A 212 -5.63 5.14 18.31
CA ARG A 212 -5.94 3.73 18.56
C ARG A 212 -7.38 3.40 18.22
N ARG A 213 -7.63 2.17 17.77
CA ARG A 213 -8.97 1.66 17.45
C ARG A 213 -9.78 2.57 16.53
N CYS A 214 -9.05 3.34 15.68
CA CYS A 214 -9.67 4.22 14.70
C CYS A 214 -10.04 3.44 13.44
N VAL A 215 -11.09 3.89 12.77
CA VAL A 215 -11.59 3.26 11.55
C VAL A 215 -11.61 4.26 10.39
N VAL A 216 -11.00 3.88 9.26
CA VAL A 216 -11.13 4.57 7.97
C VAL A 216 -11.84 3.63 7.02
N ALA A 217 -13.09 3.92 6.69
CA ALA A 217 -13.91 2.97 5.94
C ALA A 217 -14.80 3.63 4.88
N ASP A 218 -15.09 2.86 3.82
CA ASP A 218 -16.06 3.22 2.79
C ASP A 218 -15.76 4.57 2.09
N CYS A 219 -14.48 4.99 2.08
CA CYS A 219 -14.02 6.26 1.53
C CYS A 219 -13.46 6.11 0.11
N ALA A 220 -13.60 7.17 -0.69
CA ALA A 220 -12.86 7.35 -1.94
C ALA A 220 -11.68 8.29 -1.67
N ILE A 221 -10.44 7.78 -1.72
CA ILE A 221 -9.24 8.52 -1.34
C ILE A 221 -8.33 8.72 -2.55
N GLY A 222 -8.20 9.94 -3.00
CA GLY A 222 -7.34 10.32 -4.13
C GLY A 222 -7.93 11.39 -5.05
N PRO A 223 -7.07 12.03 -5.89
CA PRO A 223 -5.60 11.89 -5.88
C PRO A 223 -4.92 12.58 -4.70
N TRP A 224 -3.71 12.16 -4.39
CA TRP A 224 -2.85 12.70 -3.33
C TRP A 224 -1.38 12.72 -3.78
N ASP A 225 -0.50 13.47 -3.07
CA ASP A 225 0.91 13.55 -3.44
C ASP A 225 1.72 12.35 -2.92
N ARG A 226 1.76 12.12 -1.61
CA ARG A 226 2.69 11.17 -0.98
C ARG A 226 2.06 9.82 -0.64
N THR A 227 0.93 9.83 0.05
CA THR A 227 0.34 8.61 0.63
C THR A 227 -1.20 8.70 0.62
N GLY A 228 -1.87 7.62 0.25
CA GLY A 228 -3.33 7.55 0.36
C GLY A 228 -3.77 7.50 1.82
N VAL A 229 -3.36 6.46 2.54
CA VAL A 229 -3.57 6.31 3.98
C VAL A 229 -2.22 6.00 4.63
N SER A 230 -1.86 6.72 5.69
CA SER A 230 -0.66 6.48 6.49
C SER A 230 -1.05 6.11 7.91
N ILE A 231 -0.56 4.97 8.42
CA ILE A 231 -0.57 4.59 9.84
C ILE A 231 0.86 4.69 10.34
N SER A 232 1.11 5.51 11.37
CA SER A 232 2.49 5.81 11.77
C SER A 232 2.60 6.12 13.28
N ALA A 233 3.85 6.36 13.71
CA ALA A 233 4.16 6.82 15.06
C ALA A 233 3.56 5.97 16.20
N GLY A 234 3.53 4.64 16.02
CA GLY A 234 3.04 3.69 17.02
C GLY A 234 1.52 3.57 17.11
N ALA A 235 0.78 4.17 16.16
CA ALA A 235 -0.68 4.02 16.08
C ALA A 235 -1.07 2.54 15.94
N SER A 236 -2.01 2.08 16.76
CA SER A 236 -2.27 0.64 16.96
C SER A 236 -3.76 0.30 16.89
N GLU A 237 -4.07 -0.95 16.56
CA GLU A 237 -5.45 -1.48 16.56
C GLU A 237 -6.39 -0.74 15.59
N ASN A 238 -5.84 -0.07 14.58
CA ASN A 238 -6.62 0.69 13.61
C ASN A 238 -7.05 -0.17 12.43
N VAL A 239 -8.18 0.17 11.81
CA VAL A 239 -8.74 -0.55 10.68
C VAL A 239 -8.90 0.38 9.48
N VAL A 240 -8.33 -0.02 8.34
CA VAL A 240 -8.51 0.61 7.03
C VAL A 240 -9.26 -0.38 6.15
N GLU A 241 -10.53 -0.12 5.87
CA GLU A 241 -11.37 -1.12 5.20
C GLU A 241 -12.35 -0.54 4.17
N ARG A 242 -12.62 -1.30 3.10
CA ARG A 242 -13.60 -0.97 2.07
C ARG A 242 -13.40 0.41 1.43
N ASN A 243 -12.15 0.87 1.37
CA ASN A 243 -11.83 2.12 0.71
C ASN A 243 -11.41 1.87 -0.74
N ARG A 244 -11.67 2.85 -1.59
CA ARG A 244 -11.04 2.97 -2.90
C ARG A 244 -9.90 3.98 -2.80
N VAL A 245 -8.65 3.49 -2.90
CA VAL A 245 -7.45 4.32 -2.74
C VAL A 245 -6.71 4.39 -4.07
N THR A 246 -6.61 5.59 -4.64
CA THR A 246 -5.93 5.79 -5.91
C THR A 246 -5.16 7.10 -5.94
N ARG A 247 -3.97 7.08 -6.52
CA ARG A 247 -3.24 8.30 -6.81
C ARG A 247 -3.63 8.89 -8.18
N GLY A 248 -4.22 8.05 -9.01
CA GLY A 248 -4.46 8.31 -10.42
C GLY A 248 -3.25 8.02 -11.29
N ALA A 249 -3.51 7.65 -12.51
CA ALA A 249 -2.48 7.33 -13.48
C ALA A 249 -1.80 8.60 -14.02
N LEU A 250 -0.49 8.56 -14.18
CA LEU A 250 0.30 9.56 -14.91
C LEU A 250 0.44 9.21 -16.39
N GLU A 251 0.15 7.98 -16.72
CA GLU A 251 0.22 7.40 -18.06
C GLU A 251 -1.00 6.51 -18.33
N ASP A 252 -1.26 6.25 -19.60
CA ASP A 252 -2.23 5.24 -19.98
C ASP A 252 -1.61 3.84 -19.73
N TRP A 253 -2.15 3.12 -18.78
CA TRP A 253 -1.77 1.75 -18.51
C TRP A 253 -2.55 0.82 -19.42
N ALA A 254 -1.84 0.08 -20.29
CA ALA A 254 -2.47 -0.92 -21.12
C ALA A 254 -2.53 -2.28 -20.40
N PRO A 255 -3.71 -2.90 -20.31
CA PRO A 255 -3.80 -4.28 -19.83
C PRO A 255 -2.98 -5.23 -20.72
N GLY A 256 -2.19 -6.10 -20.11
CA GLY A 256 -1.38 -7.08 -20.84
C GLY A 256 0.02 -6.62 -21.22
N ASP A 257 0.43 -5.43 -20.81
CA ASP A 257 1.81 -4.97 -20.96
C ASP A 257 2.79 -5.98 -20.37
N GLY A 258 3.83 -6.31 -21.14
CA GLY A 258 4.86 -7.25 -20.75
C GLY A 258 5.81 -6.68 -19.68
N SER A 259 6.76 -7.53 -19.26
CA SER A 259 7.73 -7.15 -18.22
C SER A 259 8.63 -5.98 -18.60
N LYS A 260 8.89 -5.80 -19.90
CA LYS A 260 9.71 -4.70 -20.41
C LYS A 260 9.00 -3.37 -20.23
N GLU A 261 7.74 -3.28 -20.66
CA GLU A 261 6.91 -2.08 -20.58
C GLU A 261 6.70 -1.65 -19.12
N ARG A 262 6.45 -2.61 -18.23
CA ARG A 262 6.28 -2.33 -16.79
C ARG A 262 7.58 -1.80 -16.15
N TYR A 263 8.72 -2.34 -16.52
CA TYR A 263 10.01 -1.82 -16.07
C TYR A 263 10.26 -0.39 -16.57
N GLU A 264 9.85 -0.10 -17.79
CA GLU A 264 9.95 1.24 -18.37
C GLU A 264 9.04 2.23 -17.63
N ILE A 265 7.83 1.85 -17.27
CA ILE A 265 6.92 2.65 -16.44
C ILE A 265 7.52 2.90 -15.06
N TRP A 266 8.08 1.89 -14.43
CA TRP A 266 8.77 2.02 -13.14
C TRP A 266 9.92 3.02 -13.20
N GLN A 267 10.80 2.92 -14.21
CA GLN A 267 11.90 3.87 -14.42
C GLN A 267 11.38 5.29 -14.64
N LEU A 268 10.28 5.42 -15.38
CA LEU A 268 9.66 6.67 -15.65
C LEU A 268 9.19 7.38 -14.38
N HIS A 269 8.45 6.67 -13.52
CA HIS A 269 8.01 7.23 -12.24
C HIS A 269 9.18 7.64 -11.35
N LYS A 270 10.27 6.89 -11.37
CA LYS A 270 11.51 7.28 -10.65
C LYS A 270 12.12 8.56 -11.19
N SER A 271 12.14 8.73 -12.51
CA SER A 271 12.75 9.90 -13.15
C SER A 271 11.94 11.19 -12.99
N VAL A 272 10.64 11.11 -12.77
CA VAL A 272 9.76 12.26 -12.54
C VAL A 272 9.40 12.47 -11.06
N GLY A 273 10.22 11.98 -10.12
CA GLY A 273 10.04 12.22 -8.70
C GLY A 273 8.77 11.58 -8.08
N HIS A 274 8.19 10.59 -8.76
CA HIS A 274 6.96 9.92 -8.34
C HIS A 274 7.18 8.52 -7.77
N SER A 275 8.41 8.16 -7.43
CA SER A 275 8.70 6.94 -6.66
C SER A 275 8.17 7.04 -5.22
N ASP A 276 7.97 5.90 -4.60
CA ASP A 276 7.56 5.75 -3.20
C ASP A 276 6.27 6.54 -2.86
N ARG A 277 5.30 6.49 -3.78
CA ARG A 277 3.96 7.04 -3.62
C ARG A 277 3.01 5.89 -3.30
N ILE A 278 2.72 5.73 -2.01
CA ILE A 278 2.17 4.50 -1.43
C ILE A 278 0.67 4.62 -1.20
N GLY A 279 -0.09 3.61 -1.61
CA GLY A 279 -1.54 3.58 -1.38
C GLY A 279 -1.88 3.54 0.10
N VAL A 280 -1.44 2.50 0.81
CA VAL A 280 -1.59 2.38 2.27
C VAL A 280 -0.22 2.09 2.88
N GLN A 281 0.24 2.94 3.78
CA GLN A 281 1.55 2.84 4.41
C GLN A 281 1.43 2.64 5.92
N LEU A 282 2.06 1.58 6.44
CA LEU A 282 2.23 1.32 7.86
C LEU A 282 3.71 1.49 8.21
N PHE A 283 4.13 2.75 8.41
CA PHE A 283 5.53 3.10 8.68
C PHE A 283 5.72 3.43 10.15
N ARG A 284 6.50 2.62 10.86
CA ARG A 284 6.62 2.70 12.32
C ARG A 284 5.26 2.69 13.01
N ALA A 285 4.33 1.96 12.43
CA ALA A 285 3.03 1.72 13.01
C ALA A 285 3.17 0.79 14.23
N GLY A 286 2.27 0.94 15.20
CA GLY A 286 2.20 0.03 16.32
C GLY A 286 1.58 -1.32 15.94
N ARG A 287 1.04 -2.02 16.92
CA ARG A 287 0.53 -3.39 16.77
C ARG A 287 -0.92 -3.47 16.29
N ALA A 288 -1.30 -4.64 15.80
CA ALA A 288 -2.67 -5.08 15.52
C ALA A 288 -3.46 -4.15 14.56
N ASN A 289 -2.76 -3.53 13.61
CA ASN A 289 -3.43 -2.76 12.57
C ASN A 289 -3.93 -3.68 11.45
N VAL A 290 -5.10 -3.37 10.89
CA VAL A 290 -5.76 -4.17 9.85
C VAL A 290 -6.02 -3.34 8.60
N VAL A 291 -5.59 -3.85 7.43
CA VAL A 291 -5.88 -3.30 6.10
C VAL A 291 -6.63 -4.34 5.30
N ARG A 292 -7.94 -4.15 5.06
CA ARG A 292 -8.77 -5.18 4.43
C ARG A 292 -9.85 -4.65 3.50
N HIS A 293 -10.25 -5.48 2.54
CA HIS A 293 -11.35 -5.19 1.61
C HIS A 293 -11.19 -3.87 0.84
N ASN A 294 -9.97 -3.33 0.72
CA ASN A 294 -9.73 -2.12 -0.02
C ASN A 294 -9.46 -2.42 -1.49
N HIS A 295 -9.80 -1.47 -2.35
CA HIS A 295 -9.34 -1.42 -3.72
C HIS A 295 -8.25 -0.35 -3.84
N VAL A 296 -6.99 -0.80 -3.90
CA VAL A 296 -5.80 0.09 -4.02
C VAL A 296 -5.28 -0.02 -5.45
N HIS A 297 -5.25 1.10 -6.17
CA HIS A 297 -4.83 1.05 -7.57
C HIS A 297 -4.14 2.33 -8.06
N GLU A 298 -3.36 2.17 -9.14
CA GLU A 298 -2.65 3.28 -9.81
C GLU A 298 -1.77 4.07 -8.83
N THR A 299 -1.06 3.35 -7.99
CA THR A 299 -0.08 3.87 -7.04
C THR A 299 1.32 3.47 -7.48
N PHE A 300 2.37 4.00 -6.85
CA PHE A 300 3.71 3.43 -7.06
C PHE A 300 3.81 2.11 -6.32
N ASP A 301 3.61 2.10 -5.00
CA ASP A 301 3.41 0.89 -4.21
C ASP A 301 1.96 0.78 -3.71
N GLY A 302 1.46 -0.44 -3.57
CA GLY A 302 0.11 -0.69 -3.08
C GLY A 302 0.01 -0.54 -1.56
N VAL A 303 0.49 -1.53 -0.82
CA VAL A 303 0.50 -1.54 0.66
C VAL A 303 1.91 -1.82 1.16
N ASN A 304 2.42 -0.97 2.04
CA ASN A 304 3.74 -1.15 2.65
C ASN A 304 3.63 -1.27 4.17
N VAL A 305 4.35 -2.24 4.74
CA VAL A 305 4.44 -2.45 6.18
C VAL A 305 5.89 -2.54 6.65
N GLY A 306 6.20 -1.88 7.76
CA GLY A 306 7.52 -1.90 8.40
C GLY A 306 8.37 -0.64 8.18
N ASP A 307 9.51 -0.60 8.83
CA ASP A 307 10.48 0.49 8.73
C ASP A 307 11.60 0.11 7.77
N TYR A 308 11.66 0.77 6.62
CA TYR A 308 12.68 0.54 5.59
C TYR A 308 14.01 1.24 5.88
N THR A 309 14.06 2.12 6.88
CA THR A 309 15.29 2.85 7.25
C THR A 309 16.25 1.98 8.05
N VAL A 310 15.81 0.80 8.47
CA VAL A 310 16.66 -0.14 9.21
C VAL A 310 17.44 -1.00 8.21
N GLU A 311 18.41 -0.41 7.57
CA GLU A 311 19.26 -1.07 6.56
C GLU A 311 20.33 -2.00 7.16
N SER A 312 20.52 -1.98 8.47
CA SER A 312 21.56 -2.74 9.16
C SER A 312 20.97 -3.67 10.20
N LEU A 313 21.35 -4.95 10.13
CA LEU A 313 20.99 -5.97 11.14
C LEU A 313 21.54 -5.68 12.53
N ASP A 314 22.60 -4.88 12.61
CA ASP A 314 23.30 -4.54 13.87
C ASP A 314 22.58 -3.46 14.67
N LYS A 315 21.59 -2.77 14.08
CA LYS A 315 20.82 -1.76 14.79
C LYS A 315 19.56 -2.37 15.40
N PRO A 316 19.25 -2.05 16.65
CA PRO A 316 17.98 -2.46 17.25
C PRO A 316 16.80 -1.89 16.46
N LEU A 317 15.67 -2.58 16.47
CA LEU A 317 14.42 -2.01 15.94
C LEU A 317 14.10 -0.73 16.73
N PRO A 318 13.69 0.35 16.07
CA PRO A 318 13.39 1.61 16.73
C PRO A 318 12.32 1.49 17.82
N ARG A 319 11.36 0.58 17.59
CA ARG A 319 10.29 0.24 18.54
C ARG A 319 10.02 -1.26 18.46
N PRO A 320 9.92 -1.95 19.59
CA PRO A 320 9.70 -3.41 19.61
C PRO A 320 8.37 -3.87 19.00
N ASP A 321 7.38 -2.97 18.96
CA ASP A 321 6.03 -3.28 18.49
C ASP A 321 5.73 -2.75 17.06
N ASP A 322 6.73 -2.17 16.39
CA ASP A 322 6.52 -1.64 15.03
C ASP A 322 6.08 -2.76 14.06
N GLY A 323 4.87 -2.59 13.49
CA GLY A 323 4.29 -3.52 12.53
C GLY A 323 3.87 -4.89 13.10
N ARG A 324 3.89 -5.08 14.42
CA ARG A 324 3.50 -6.33 15.06
C ARG A 324 2.02 -6.67 14.85
N GLU A 325 1.73 -7.95 14.62
CA GLU A 325 0.34 -8.46 14.51
C GLU A 325 -0.49 -7.73 13.42
N THR A 326 0.18 -7.22 12.40
CA THR A 326 -0.48 -6.52 11.30
C THR A 326 -1.12 -7.53 10.35
N ALA A 327 -2.39 -7.29 9.98
CA ALA A 327 -3.10 -8.09 8.99
C ALA A 327 -3.42 -7.27 7.73
N ILE A 328 -3.02 -7.79 6.56
CA ILE A 328 -3.31 -7.22 5.24
C ILE A 328 -4.07 -8.29 4.46
N HIS A 329 -5.39 -8.14 4.32
CA HIS A 329 -6.17 -9.23 3.75
C HIS A 329 -7.38 -8.80 2.92
N ASP A 330 -7.79 -9.66 2.01
CA ASP A 330 -8.97 -9.47 1.15
C ASP A 330 -8.97 -8.15 0.37
N ASN A 331 -7.78 -7.62 0.04
CA ASN A 331 -7.65 -6.40 -0.77
C ASN A 331 -7.51 -6.76 -2.25
N LEU A 332 -8.08 -5.92 -3.12
CA LEU A 332 -7.72 -5.85 -4.52
C LEU A 332 -6.64 -4.77 -4.71
N ILE A 333 -5.45 -5.17 -5.14
CA ILE A 333 -4.33 -4.27 -5.38
C ILE A 333 -3.93 -4.41 -6.84
N GLU A 334 -4.06 -3.34 -7.62
CA GLU A 334 -3.81 -3.46 -9.05
C GLU A 334 -3.14 -2.23 -9.65
N ARG A 335 -2.45 -2.47 -10.78
CA ARG A 335 -1.76 -1.43 -11.54
C ARG A 335 -0.80 -0.59 -10.70
N THR A 336 -0.01 -1.26 -9.84
CA THR A 336 1.09 -0.60 -9.12
C THR A 336 2.32 -0.52 -10.01
N ARG A 337 3.10 0.56 -9.87
CA ARG A 337 4.30 0.81 -10.67
C ARG A 337 5.56 0.20 -10.06
N ASP A 338 5.49 -0.20 -8.79
CA ASP A 338 6.46 -1.03 -8.10
C ASP A 338 5.72 -2.16 -7.36
N SER A 339 5.90 -2.33 -6.08
CA SER A 339 5.38 -3.48 -5.35
C SER A 339 3.87 -3.44 -5.13
N GLY A 340 3.20 -4.58 -5.22
CA GLY A 340 1.82 -4.72 -4.76
C GLY A 340 1.75 -4.62 -3.24
N ILE A 341 2.49 -5.48 -2.54
CA ILE A 341 2.67 -5.42 -1.09
C ILE A 341 4.17 -5.50 -0.79
N GLU A 342 4.65 -4.58 0.06
CA GLU A 342 6.04 -4.53 0.48
C GLU A 342 6.16 -4.71 1.99
N ILE A 343 7.04 -5.63 2.42
CA ILE A 343 7.25 -6.00 3.82
C ILE A 343 8.68 -5.68 4.20
N GLY A 344 8.84 -4.79 5.16
CA GLY A 344 10.15 -4.27 5.61
C GLY A 344 10.56 -4.71 7.00
N GLY A 345 11.60 -4.07 7.52
CA GLY A 345 12.39 -4.50 8.66
C GLY A 345 11.69 -4.72 9.99
N GLY A 346 10.59 -4.04 10.30
CA GLY A 346 9.86 -4.17 11.56
C GLY A 346 8.72 -5.20 11.55
N ALA A 347 8.63 -6.04 10.52
CA ALA A 347 7.54 -7.01 10.38
C ALA A 347 7.65 -8.14 11.43
N ILE A 348 6.75 -8.15 12.40
CA ILE A 348 6.65 -9.17 13.45
C ILE A 348 5.21 -9.68 13.48
N ASP A 349 5.04 -10.99 13.28
CA ASP A 349 3.71 -11.64 13.24
C ASP A 349 2.77 -10.94 12.24
N VAL A 350 3.27 -10.75 11.01
CA VAL A 350 2.55 -10.09 9.93
C VAL A 350 1.82 -11.13 9.07
N HIS A 351 0.56 -10.92 8.85
CA HIS A 351 -0.33 -11.81 8.08
C HIS A 351 -0.78 -11.13 6.79
N VAL A 352 -0.47 -11.73 5.64
CA VAL A 352 -0.89 -11.27 4.31
C VAL A 352 -1.67 -12.40 3.63
N TYR A 353 -2.99 -12.26 3.51
CA TYR A 353 -3.81 -13.35 2.99
C TYR A 353 -5.07 -12.89 2.23
N GLY A 354 -5.56 -13.73 1.35
CA GLY A 354 -6.78 -13.47 0.59
C GLY A 354 -6.71 -12.27 -0.36
N ASN A 355 -5.52 -11.68 -0.56
CA ASN A 355 -5.38 -10.54 -1.45
C ASN A 355 -5.30 -10.97 -2.91
N VAL A 356 -5.82 -10.13 -3.80
CA VAL A 356 -5.66 -10.25 -5.24
C VAL A 356 -4.76 -9.13 -5.73
N LEU A 357 -3.58 -9.48 -6.25
CA LEU A 357 -2.62 -8.55 -6.81
C LEU A 357 -2.62 -8.71 -8.34
N ARG A 358 -3.05 -7.67 -9.07
CA ARG A 358 -3.15 -7.70 -10.53
C ARG A 358 -2.29 -6.64 -11.19
N GLN A 359 -1.59 -7.03 -12.27
CA GLN A 359 -0.83 -6.08 -13.08
C GLN A 359 0.11 -5.20 -12.24
N THR A 360 0.70 -5.72 -11.19
CA THR A 360 1.73 -5.06 -10.38
C THR A 360 3.09 -5.23 -11.06
N HIS A 361 4.03 -4.29 -10.87
CA HIS A 361 5.39 -4.47 -11.36
C HIS A 361 6.14 -5.54 -10.54
N GLY A 362 5.99 -5.52 -9.22
CA GLY A 362 6.35 -6.60 -8.31
C GLY A 362 5.14 -7.01 -7.48
N GLY A 363 4.94 -8.30 -7.26
CA GLY A 363 3.81 -8.76 -6.43
C GLY A 363 4.06 -8.49 -4.96
N LEU A 364 4.71 -9.43 -4.29
CA LEU A 364 5.14 -9.34 -2.89
C LEU A 364 6.65 -9.07 -2.85
N ARG A 365 7.04 -8.03 -2.14
CA ARG A 365 8.45 -7.67 -1.98
C ARG A 365 8.87 -7.69 -0.54
N PHE A 366 10.01 -8.31 -0.27
CA PHE A 366 10.65 -8.33 1.04
C PHE A 366 11.87 -7.42 1.05
N LYS A 367 11.85 -6.43 1.93
CA LYS A 367 12.99 -5.56 2.24
C LYS A 367 13.42 -5.78 3.68
N VAL A 368 14.35 -6.71 3.88
CA VAL A 368 14.98 -6.98 5.18
C VAL A 368 13.96 -7.17 6.33
N PRO A 369 12.98 -8.08 6.22
CA PRO A 369 12.20 -8.45 7.39
C PRO A 369 13.17 -9.11 8.41
N ARG A 370 13.26 -8.51 9.60
CA ARG A 370 14.35 -8.84 10.56
C ARG A 370 13.95 -9.86 11.60
N VAL A 371 12.71 -9.92 11.97
CA VAL A 371 12.25 -10.71 13.12
C VAL A 371 11.28 -11.81 12.70
N GLY A 372 10.17 -11.46 12.07
CA GLY A 372 9.12 -12.42 11.74
C GLY A 372 8.37 -12.94 12.99
N PRO A 373 7.56 -13.99 12.86
CA PRO A 373 7.23 -14.65 11.60
C PRO A 373 6.41 -13.76 10.65
N VAL A 374 6.48 -14.09 9.36
CA VAL A 374 5.63 -13.48 8.32
C VAL A 374 4.84 -14.61 7.67
N TYR A 375 3.52 -14.48 7.61
CA TYR A 375 2.62 -15.48 7.03
C TYR A 375 1.96 -14.92 5.77
N ILE A 376 2.15 -15.59 4.64
CA ILE A 376 1.64 -15.18 3.34
C ILE A 376 0.89 -16.34 2.73
N HIS A 377 -0.44 -16.23 2.67
CA HIS A 377 -1.24 -17.38 2.25
C HIS A 377 -2.53 -17.00 1.55
N HIS A 378 -3.03 -17.91 0.72
CA HIS A 378 -4.29 -17.75 0.00
C HIS A 378 -4.38 -16.46 -0.83
N ASN A 379 -3.22 -15.91 -1.26
CA ASN A 379 -3.22 -14.76 -2.15
C ASN A 379 -3.19 -15.21 -3.62
N VAL A 380 -3.77 -14.40 -4.47
CA VAL A 380 -3.69 -14.54 -5.93
C VAL A 380 -2.80 -13.43 -6.49
N LEU A 381 -1.69 -13.81 -7.12
CA LEU A 381 -0.77 -12.90 -7.79
C LEU A 381 -0.97 -13.10 -9.31
N ASP A 382 -1.65 -12.16 -9.94
CA ASP A 382 -2.05 -12.23 -11.35
C ASP A 382 -1.23 -11.26 -12.20
N GLY A 383 -0.31 -11.81 -12.96
CA GLY A 383 0.46 -11.06 -13.93
C GLY A 383 1.45 -10.08 -13.32
N GLY A 384 2.01 -10.39 -12.15
CA GLY A 384 3.15 -9.67 -11.61
C GLY A 384 4.33 -9.79 -12.56
N ALA A 385 4.93 -8.70 -12.97
CA ALA A 385 6.12 -8.72 -13.79
C ALA A 385 7.10 -7.68 -13.27
N PRO A 386 8.37 -7.96 -13.34
CA PRO A 386 8.99 -9.24 -13.68
C PRO A 386 8.95 -10.26 -12.53
N PHE A 387 8.53 -9.86 -11.31
CA PHE A 387 8.71 -10.65 -10.08
C PHE A 387 7.41 -10.79 -9.30
N ASN A 388 7.02 -12.00 -8.97
CA ASN A 388 5.85 -12.25 -8.14
C ASN A 388 6.18 -12.19 -6.65
N VAL A 389 7.19 -12.94 -6.20
CA VAL A 389 7.74 -12.86 -4.85
C VAL A 389 9.20 -12.45 -4.96
N TRP A 390 9.54 -11.29 -4.42
CA TRP A 390 10.85 -10.68 -4.62
C TRP A 390 11.57 -10.37 -3.31
N PHE A 391 12.72 -10.99 -3.11
CA PHE A 391 13.67 -10.65 -2.05
C PHE A 391 14.67 -9.62 -2.61
N SER A 392 14.57 -8.38 -2.19
CA SER A 392 15.26 -7.26 -2.84
C SER A 392 16.46 -6.70 -2.07
N MET A 393 16.74 -7.20 -0.88
CA MET A 393 17.85 -6.76 -0.03
C MET A 393 18.65 -7.96 0.46
N ASP A 394 19.87 -7.71 0.91
CA ASP A 394 20.87 -8.75 1.17
C ASP A 394 20.50 -9.75 2.28
N ASP A 395 19.62 -9.39 3.19
CA ASP A 395 19.21 -10.22 4.31
C ASP A 395 17.70 -10.21 4.55
N ALA A 396 17.11 -11.37 4.68
CA ALA A 396 15.75 -11.56 5.15
C ALA A 396 15.76 -12.56 6.33
N PRO A 397 16.34 -12.19 7.48
CA PRO A 397 16.55 -13.12 8.60
C PRO A 397 15.27 -13.58 9.27
N ALA A 398 14.14 -12.96 8.95
CA ALA A 398 12.86 -13.34 9.49
C ALA A 398 12.47 -14.77 9.09
N ARG A 399 11.77 -15.44 9.97
CA ARG A 399 11.05 -16.66 9.64
C ARG A 399 9.84 -16.30 8.79
N GLY A 400 9.67 -16.95 7.63
CA GLY A 400 8.56 -16.68 6.71
C GLY A 400 7.91 -17.95 6.19
N TYR A 401 6.59 -17.90 6.01
CA TYR A 401 5.78 -18.98 5.49
C TYR A 401 4.95 -18.47 4.33
N VAL A 402 5.19 -19.00 3.13
CA VAL A 402 4.49 -18.67 1.88
C VAL A 402 3.78 -19.93 1.42
N TYR A 403 2.48 -20.01 1.62
CA TYR A 403 1.72 -21.25 1.40
C TYR A 403 0.33 -20.99 0.84
N HIS A 404 -0.19 -21.94 0.11
CA HIS A 404 -1.50 -21.83 -0.52
C HIS A 404 -1.67 -20.52 -1.33
N ASN A 405 -0.68 -20.07 -2.08
CA ASN A 405 -0.83 -18.93 -2.98
C ASN A 405 -0.93 -19.43 -4.43
N THR A 406 -1.74 -18.75 -5.22
CA THR A 406 -1.78 -18.92 -6.68
C THR A 406 -0.99 -17.79 -7.33
N ILE A 407 0.10 -18.14 -8.02
CA ILE A 407 1.05 -17.22 -8.63
C ILE A 407 1.04 -17.46 -10.14
N VAL A 408 0.47 -16.53 -10.89
CA VAL A 408 0.28 -16.67 -12.34
C VAL A 408 0.95 -15.53 -13.09
N GLY A 409 1.58 -15.86 -14.22
CA GLY A 409 2.23 -14.88 -15.08
C GLY A 409 3.60 -14.43 -14.57
N GLY A 410 4.16 -13.42 -15.23
CA GLY A 410 5.50 -12.93 -14.93
C GLY A 410 6.62 -13.87 -15.33
N THR A 411 7.84 -13.53 -14.87
CA THR A 411 9.04 -14.29 -15.23
C THR A 411 9.21 -15.52 -14.35
N ALA A 412 8.98 -15.40 -13.06
CA ALA A 412 9.17 -16.47 -12.08
C ALA A 412 8.27 -16.33 -10.86
N GLY A 413 8.08 -17.40 -10.11
CA GLY A 413 7.42 -17.40 -8.82
C GLY A 413 8.21 -16.61 -7.79
N VAL A 414 9.47 -16.93 -7.62
CA VAL A 414 10.36 -16.31 -6.64
C VAL A 414 11.59 -15.71 -7.31
N GLN A 415 12.02 -14.54 -6.89
CA GLN A 415 13.26 -13.94 -7.35
C GLN A 415 14.04 -13.31 -6.20
N TYR A 416 15.37 -13.48 -6.29
CA TYR A 416 16.35 -12.73 -5.51
C TYR A 416 16.93 -11.63 -6.39
N SER A 417 17.09 -10.44 -5.83
CA SER A 417 17.76 -9.35 -6.51
C SER A 417 19.22 -9.71 -6.81
N SER A 418 19.78 -9.18 -7.89
CA SER A 418 21.20 -9.33 -8.22
C SER A 418 22.15 -8.73 -7.17
N PHE A 419 21.62 -7.92 -6.25
CA PHE A 419 22.35 -7.35 -5.13
C PHE A 419 22.47 -8.30 -3.94
N VAL A 420 21.64 -9.33 -3.87
CA VAL A 420 21.76 -10.38 -2.85
C VAL A 420 22.99 -11.21 -3.16
N LYS A 421 24.04 -11.04 -2.39
CA LYS A 421 25.23 -11.90 -2.51
C LYS A 421 24.85 -13.30 -2.08
N PRO A 422 25.14 -14.33 -2.92
CA PRO A 422 24.71 -15.72 -2.65
C PRO A 422 25.15 -16.29 -1.30
N HIS A 423 26.15 -15.69 -0.66
CA HIS A 423 26.74 -16.19 0.59
C HIS A 423 26.20 -15.51 1.86
N ASN A 424 25.44 -14.43 1.72
CA ASN A 424 24.86 -13.74 2.87
C ASN A 424 23.39 -14.11 3.09
N ILE A 425 22.87 -15.02 2.26
CA ILE A 425 21.55 -15.55 2.50
C ILE A 425 21.69 -16.67 3.53
N GLY A 426 22.07 -16.30 4.73
CA GLY A 426 21.65 -17.00 5.92
C GLY A 426 20.16 -16.82 6.05
N THR A 427 19.43 -17.08 4.96
CA THR A 427 17.99 -16.91 4.94
C THR A 427 17.41 -18.01 5.73
N PRO A 428 17.01 -17.61 6.78
CA PRO A 428 16.48 -18.43 7.75
C PRO A 428 15.10 -18.88 7.35
N ASN A 429 14.84 -20.09 7.46
CA ASN A 429 13.52 -20.65 7.68
C ASN A 429 12.37 -20.04 6.84
N TRP A 430 12.61 -19.82 5.53
CA TRP A 430 11.56 -19.50 4.58
C TRP A 430 10.99 -20.78 3.99
N HIS A 431 9.69 -20.95 4.15
CA HIS A 431 8.96 -22.14 3.74
C HIS A 431 7.98 -21.80 2.62
N PHE A 432 8.10 -22.46 1.48
CA PHE A 432 7.20 -22.36 0.33
C PHE A 432 6.50 -23.69 0.14
N VAL A 433 5.23 -23.78 0.53
CA VAL A 433 4.50 -25.05 0.61
C VAL A 433 3.10 -24.89 0.01
N ASN A 434 2.62 -25.89 -0.70
CA ASN A 434 1.27 -25.91 -1.27
C ASN A 434 0.94 -24.73 -2.19
N ASN A 435 1.92 -24.10 -2.84
CA ASN A 435 1.64 -23.03 -3.80
C ASN A 435 1.43 -23.57 -5.20
N LEU A 436 0.58 -22.88 -5.97
CA LEU A 436 0.44 -23.08 -7.41
C LEU A 436 1.20 -21.98 -8.14
N VAL A 437 2.22 -22.35 -8.91
CA VAL A 437 3.11 -21.42 -9.61
C VAL A 437 3.05 -21.66 -11.11
N VAL A 438 2.46 -20.74 -11.85
CA VAL A 438 2.30 -20.81 -13.32
C VAL A 438 3.01 -19.61 -13.94
N THR A 439 4.31 -19.76 -14.23
CA THR A 439 5.17 -18.67 -14.69
C THR A 439 6.06 -19.13 -15.85
N LYS A 440 6.67 -18.17 -16.57
CA LYS A 440 7.53 -18.48 -17.72
C LYS A 440 8.73 -19.36 -17.36
N ASN A 441 9.38 -19.12 -16.24
CA ASN A 441 10.62 -19.80 -15.83
C ASN A 441 10.42 -20.75 -14.63
N GLY A 442 9.18 -20.98 -14.22
CA GLY A 442 8.85 -21.82 -13.08
C GLY A 442 9.10 -21.16 -11.73
N PHE A 443 9.62 -21.91 -10.76
CA PHE A 443 9.76 -21.46 -9.40
C PHE A 443 10.76 -20.30 -9.26
N PHE A 444 11.98 -20.42 -9.80
CA PHE A 444 13.01 -19.38 -9.75
C PHE A 444 13.24 -18.69 -11.10
N GLY A 445 13.39 -17.36 -11.06
CA GLY A 445 13.64 -16.54 -12.25
C GLY A 445 15.03 -16.70 -12.85
N ASN A 446 16.02 -17.01 -12.04
CA ASN A 446 17.38 -17.22 -12.48
C ASN A 446 17.76 -18.72 -12.29
N ARG A 447 17.93 -19.42 -13.39
CA ARG A 447 18.29 -20.85 -13.40
C ARG A 447 19.66 -21.17 -12.75
N LYS A 448 20.47 -20.15 -12.47
CA LYS A 448 21.79 -20.29 -11.85
C LYS A 448 21.78 -20.10 -10.32
N VAL A 449 20.67 -19.66 -9.75
CA VAL A 449 20.56 -19.43 -8.31
C VAL A 449 20.02 -20.70 -7.66
N GLU A 450 20.84 -21.31 -6.81
CA GLU A 450 20.39 -22.38 -5.90
C GLU A 450 19.59 -21.78 -4.74
N ALA A 451 18.64 -22.53 -4.23
CA ALA A 451 17.91 -22.14 -3.04
C ALA A 451 18.88 -21.89 -1.86
N PRO A 452 18.66 -20.84 -1.08
CA PRO A 452 19.47 -20.57 0.11
C PRO A 452 19.48 -21.74 1.09
N VAL A 453 20.51 -21.76 1.93
CA VAL A 453 20.62 -22.70 3.05
C VAL A 453 19.42 -22.55 3.94
N ASN A 454 18.65 -23.13 4.52
CA ASN A 454 17.44 -22.91 5.32
C ASN A 454 16.18 -22.46 4.56
N PHE A 455 16.19 -22.55 3.23
CA PHE A 455 15.01 -22.36 2.41
C PHE A 455 14.37 -23.75 2.21
N ALA A 456 13.07 -23.87 2.46
CA ALA A 456 12.31 -25.08 2.22
C ALA A 456 11.25 -24.82 1.15
N ALA A 457 11.22 -25.65 0.09
CA ALA A 457 10.19 -25.58 -0.92
C ALA A 457 9.81 -27.01 -1.31
N ASP A 458 8.59 -27.40 -0.94
CA ASP A 458 8.05 -28.72 -1.25
C ASP A 458 6.53 -28.69 -1.35
N TYR A 459 5.92 -29.70 -1.92
CA TYR A 459 4.47 -29.80 -2.14
C TYR A 459 3.88 -28.66 -3.01
N ASN A 460 4.68 -28.02 -3.87
CA ASN A 460 4.19 -27.01 -4.79
C ASN A 460 3.82 -27.64 -6.14
N VAL A 461 2.88 -27.03 -6.85
CA VAL A 461 2.62 -27.36 -8.26
C VAL A 461 3.19 -26.26 -9.13
N VAL A 462 4.11 -26.59 -10.02
CA VAL A 462 4.91 -25.62 -10.79
C VAL A 462 4.82 -25.91 -12.28
N VAL A 463 4.42 -24.89 -13.04
CA VAL A 463 4.47 -24.88 -14.51
C VAL A 463 5.70 -24.08 -14.95
N GLY A 464 6.42 -24.57 -15.92
CA GLY A 464 7.66 -23.96 -16.42
C GLY A 464 8.91 -24.64 -15.87
N GLY A 465 10.10 -24.15 -16.27
CA GLY A 465 11.37 -24.75 -15.85
C GLY A 465 11.91 -24.13 -14.56
N GLY A 466 12.82 -24.78 -13.88
CA GLY A 466 13.53 -24.23 -12.73
C GLY A 466 13.03 -24.74 -11.38
N LYS A 467 13.73 -25.76 -10.88
CA LYS A 467 13.50 -26.34 -9.55
C LYS A 467 14.25 -25.55 -8.47
N PRO A 468 13.72 -25.43 -7.24
CA PRO A 468 14.43 -24.83 -6.12
C PRO A 468 15.76 -25.51 -5.80
N TYR A 469 15.81 -26.83 -5.98
CA TYR A 469 16.98 -27.66 -5.65
C TYR A 469 17.38 -28.53 -6.86
N PRO A 470 18.03 -27.96 -7.88
CA PRO A 470 18.36 -28.72 -9.09
C PRO A 470 19.34 -29.86 -8.86
N LYS A 471 20.16 -29.80 -7.80
CA LYS A 471 21.14 -30.80 -7.45
C LYS A 471 20.72 -31.74 -6.32
N ASP A 472 19.67 -31.40 -5.57
CA ASP A 472 19.19 -32.17 -4.43
C ASP A 472 17.68 -32.36 -4.51
N ALA A 473 17.27 -33.26 -5.38
CA ALA A 473 15.86 -33.56 -5.61
C ALA A 473 15.13 -34.10 -4.35
N ALA A 474 15.86 -34.60 -3.36
CA ALA A 474 15.29 -35.12 -2.13
C ALA A 474 14.66 -34.01 -1.25
N LYS A 475 15.17 -32.78 -1.37
CA LYS A 475 14.61 -31.61 -0.64
C LYS A 475 13.30 -31.08 -1.22
N ASP A 476 12.92 -31.53 -2.41
CA ASP A 476 11.72 -31.13 -3.14
C ASP A 476 11.06 -32.36 -3.76
N ALA A 477 10.88 -33.39 -2.92
CA ALA A 477 10.47 -34.72 -3.38
C ALA A 477 9.00 -34.80 -3.77
N HIS A 478 8.15 -33.90 -3.23
CA HIS A 478 6.70 -33.98 -3.36
C HIS A 478 6.11 -32.89 -4.27
N SER A 479 6.89 -31.88 -4.68
CA SER A 479 6.40 -30.90 -5.66
C SER A 479 6.20 -31.54 -7.03
N LYS A 480 5.12 -31.11 -7.70
CA LYS A 480 4.79 -31.54 -9.07
C LYS A 480 5.25 -30.49 -10.07
N TYR A 481 6.13 -30.89 -10.98
CA TYR A 481 6.58 -30.07 -12.12
C TYR A 481 5.86 -30.53 -13.36
N VAL A 482 4.93 -29.72 -13.85
CA VAL A 482 4.02 -30.07 -14.93
C VAL A 482 4.16 -29.13 -16.12
N GLU A 483 3.77 -29.60 -17.30
CA GLU A 483 3.81 -28.77 -18.51
C GLU A 483 2.71 -27.70 -18.53
N LYS A 484 1.56 -28.03 -17.96
CA LYS A 484 0.36 -27.16 -17.99
C LYS A 484 -0.53 -27.40 -16.78
N VAL A 485 -1.15 -26.32 -16.32
CA VAL A 485 -2.31 -26.34 -15.42
C VAL A 485 -3.42 -25.54 -16.09
N GLU A 486 -4.60 -26.11 -16.16
CA GLU A 486 -5.78 -25.39 -16.63
C GLU A 486 -6.36 -24.57 -15.50
N LEU A 487 -6.55 -23.29 -15.75
CA LEU A 487 -7.10 -22.32 -14.82
C LEU A 487 -8.40 -21.76 -15.37
N GLU A 488 -9.37 -21.58 -14.49
CA GLU A 488 -10.58 -20.83 -14.78
C GLU A 488 -10.29 -19.33 -14.87
N LYS A 489 -11.28 -18.53 -15.24
CA LYS A 489 -11.13 -17.07 -15.40
C LYS A 489 -10.71 -16.35 -14.12
N ASP A 490 -11.09 -16.86 -12.97
CA ASP A 490 -10.72 -16.35 -11.65
C ASP A 490 -9.44 -16.99 -11.08
N LEU A 491 -8.70 -17.72 -11.93
CA LEU A 491 -7.44 -18.40 -11.62
C LEU A 491 -7.57 -19.61 -10.67
N ARG A 492 -8.77 -20.15 -10.49
CA ARG A 492 -8.96 -21.45 -9.86
C ARG A 492 -8.40 -22.56 -10.75
N PRO A 493 -7.73 -23.57 -10.18
CA PRO A 493 -7.36 -24.73 -10.96
C PRO A 493 -8.60 -25.57 -11.35
N SER A 494 -8.52 -26.22 -12.50
CA SER A 494 -9.56 -27.17 -12.92
C SER A 494 -9.73 -28.27 -11.87
N PRO A 495 -10.97 -28.71 -11.57
CA PRO A 495 -11.26 -29.74 -10.54
C PRO A 495 -10.58 -31.10 -10.75
N THR A 496 -10.04 -31.35 -11.93
CA THR A 496 -9.32 -32.58 -12.27
C THR A 496 -7.84 -32.32 -12.55
N GLY A 497 -7.38 -31.09 -12.28
CA GLY A 497 -6.00 -30.67 -12.58
C GLY A 497 -4.98 -31.20 -11.57
N PRO A 498 -3.69 -31.07 -11.89
CA PRO A 498 -2.59 -31.58 -11.05
C PRO A 498 -2.44 -30.86 -9.70
N ALA A 499 -3.11 -29.72 -9.51
CA ALA A 499 -3.12 -28.96 -8.27
C ALA A 499 -4.04 -29.56 -7.21
N ILE A 500 -5.01 -30.40 -7.64
CA ILE A 500 -5.99 -31.00 -6.75
C ILE A 500 -5.36 -32.09 -5.89
N ASP A 501 -5.69 -32.14 -4.63
CA ASP A 501 -5.20 -33.12 -3.63
C ASP A 501 -3.66 -33.28 -3.70
N SER A 502 -2.92 -32.19 -3.89
CA SER A 502 -1.47 -32.24 -4.15
C SER A 502 -0.60 -31.63 -3.04
N GLY A 503 -1.23 -30.99 -2.06
CA GLY A 503 -0.55 -30.38 -0.93
C GLY A 503 -0.34 -31.32 0.25
N ILE A 504 0.26 -30.79 1.30
CA ILE A 504 0.38 -31.43 2.62
C ILE A 504 -0.52 -30.76 3.64
N ASP A 505 -1.06 -31.49 4.59
CA ASP A 505 -1.84 -30.94 5.69
C ASP A 505 -0.99 -30.02 6.58
N LEU A 506 -1.32 -28.74 6.61
CA LEU A 506 -0.62 -27.71 7.39
C LEU A 506 -1.22 -27.49 8.78
N SER A 507 -2.19 -28.30 9.19
CA SER A 507 -2.84 -28.16 10.50
C SER A 507 -1.94 -28.53 11.69
N THR A 508 -0.76 -29.12 11.44
CA THR A 508 0.23 -29.49 12.44
C THR A 508 1.65 -29.05 12.07
N TYR A 509 1.80 -28.20 11.08
CA TYR A 509 3.09 -27.86 10.46
C TYR A 509 4.06 -27.10 11.39
N LEU A 510 3.55 -26.31 12.32
CA LEU A 510 4.34 -25.56 13.31
C LEU A 510 4.48 -26.36 14.60
N ASP A 511 5.33 -27.37 14.59
CA ASP A 511 5.59 -28.23 15.78
C ASP A 511 4.30 -28.73 16.42
N GLY A 512 3.42 -29.28 15.59
CA GLY A 512 2.11 -29.79 16.01
C GLY A 512 0.99 -28.76 16.07
N LYS A 513 1.25 -27.49 15.71
CA LYS A 513 0.25 -26.43 15.64
C LYS A 513 -0.07 -26.08 14.19
N PRO A 514 -1.27 -25.55 13.90
CA PRO A 514 -1.64 -25.14 12.55
C PRO A 514 -0.88 -23.87 12.11
N LEU A 515 -0.58 -23.81 10.83
CA LEU A 515 -0.31 -22.52 10.19
C LEU A 515 -1.59 -21.67 10.18
N PRO A 516 -1.48 -20.33 10.27
CA PRO A 516 -2.64 -19.44 10.16
C PRO A 516 -3.51 -19.75 8.93
N GLY A 517 -4.82 -19.79 9.09
CA GLY A 517 -5.74 -20.15 8.02
C GLY A 517 -5.86 -21.64 7.72
N CYS A 518 -5.08 -22.53 8.38
CA CYS A 518 -5.08 -23.98 8.15
C CYS A 518 -5.45 -24.79 9.41
N PRO A 519 -6.62 -24.56 10.05
CA PRO A 519 -7.05 -25.37 11.19
C PRO A 519 -7.31 -26.81 10.75
N LYS A 520 -7.41 -27.74 11.70
CA LYS A 520 -7.75 -29.13 11.41
C LYS A 520 -9.02 -29.22 10.54
N GLY A 521 -8.94 -29.93 9.42
CA GLY A 521 -10.05 -30.08 8.48
C GLY A 521 -10.33 -28.85 7.62
N TYR A 522 -9.35 -27.99 7.39
CA TYR A 522 -9.47 -26.80 6.54
C TYR A 522 -9.64 -27.12 5.05
N PHE A 523 -9.36 -28.35 4.63
CA PHE A 523 -9.48 -28.82 3.25
C PHE A 523 -10.52 -29.93 3.12
N LYS A 524 -10.94 -30.17 1.87
CA LYS A 524 -11.84 -31.23 1.47
C LYS A 524 -11.10 -32.18 0.52
N GLY A 525 -11.32 -33.43 0.50
CA GLY A 525 -10.60 -34.35 -0.38
C GLY A 525 -9.56 -35.17 0.36
N ALA A 526 -8.63 -35.78 -0.37
CA ALA A 526 -7.58 -36.65 0.17
C ALA A 526 -6.41 -35.86 0.78
N ALA A 527 -6.14 -34.68 0.23
CA ALA A 527 -5.12 -33.74 0.68
C ALA A 527 -5.53 -32.31 0.30
N PRO A 528 -4.89 -31.27 0.84
CA PRO A 528 -5.15 -29.89 0.41
C PRO A 528 -4.80 -29.68 -1.07
N ASP A 529 -5.49 -28.79 -1.73
CA ASP A 529 -5.14 -28.34 -3.07
C ASP A 529 -3.92 -27.40 -3.02
N ALA A 530 -3.09 -27.41 -4.07
CA ALA A 530 -2.05 -26.40 -4.22
C ALA A 530 -2.64 -25.13 -4.81
N GLY A 531 -2.33 -23.98 -4.18
CA GLY A 531 -2.84 -22.68 -4.58
C GLY A 531 -3.78 -22.04 -3.56
N ALA A 532 -4.35 -20.90 -3.95
CA ALA A 532 -5.19 -20.07 -3.08
C ALA A 532 -6.62 -20.61 -2.88
N PHE A 533 -6.99 -21.61 -3.64
CA PHE A 533 -8.35 -22.12 -3.69
C PHE A 533 -8.43 -23.60 -3.33
N GLU A 534 -9.37 -23.95 -2.51
CA GLU A 534 -9.80 -25.32 -2.26
C GLU A 534 -11.01 -25.61 -3.15
N VAL A 535 -10.86 -26.49 -4.13
CA VAL A 535 -11.82 -26.64 -5.24
C VAL A 535 -12.93 -27.67 -4.96
N LYS A 536 -12.70 -28.62 -4.05
CA LYS A 536 -13.68 -29.70 -3.75
C LYS A 536 -14.41 -29.50 -2.45
#